data_0a9db4c61d6b354030ae5e25ee996273
#
_entry.id   0a9db4c61d6b354030ae5e25ee996273
#
_cell.length_a   1.000
_cell.length_b   1.000
_cell.length_c   1.000
_cell.angle_alpha   90.00
_cell.angle_beta   90.00
_cell.angle_gamma   90.00
#
_symmetry.space_group_name_H-M   'P 1'
#
loop_
_entity.id
_entity.type
_entity.pdbx_description
1 polymer ?
#
loop_
_entity_poly.entity_id
_entity_poly.type
_entity_poly.pdbx_seq_one_letter_code
_entity_poly.pdbx_strand_id
1 'polypeptide(L)' 'MKDAIKTCRFCGQQIAIITWGVYRKAVVDAEYVEVVPDEHGEDFIRIDGSKIKGREVEIGTENAEPAYRMHGKTCGRVTP' A
#
# COMPACT_ATOMS: atom_id res chain seq x y z
N MET A 1 6.05 -11.87 -4.77
CA MET A 1 4.86 -12.33 -5.51
C MET A 1 3.61 -11.81 -4.83
N LYS A 2 2.68 -11.34 -5.62
CA LYS A 2 1.44 -10.82 -5.07
C LYS A 2 0.53 -11.96 -4.63
N ASP A 3 0.01 -11.85 -3.45
CA ASP A 3 -0.87 -12.87 -2.90
C ASP A 3 -2.32 -12.54 -3.18
N ALA A 4 -3.21 -13.32 -2.63
CA ALA A 4 -4.62 -13.22 -2.92
C ALA A 4 -5.19 -11.85 -2.54
N ILE A 5 -6.10 -11.37 -3.36
CA ILE A 5 -6.86 -10.17 -3.05
C ILE A 5 -8.06 -10.60 -2.23
N LYS A 6 -8.31 -9.89 -1.15
CA LYS A 6 -9.40 -10.19 -0.23
C LYS A 6 -10.21 -8.93 0.02
N THR A 7 -11.34 -9.11 0.65
CA THR A 7 -12.18 -7.98 1.07
C THR A 7 -11.99 -7.77 2.56
N CYS A 8 -11.69 -6.52 2.93
CA CYS A 8 -11.57 -6.19 4.34
C CYS A 8 -12.93 -6.33 5.02
N ARG A 9 -12.98 -7.10 6.10
CA ARG A 9 -14.24 -7.33 6.80
C ARG A 9 -14.77 -6.09 7.49
N PHE A 10 -13.90 -5.11 7.71
CA PHE A 10 -14.29 -3.92 8.47
C PHE A 10 -14.80 -2.80 7.57
N CYS A 11 -14.20 -2.59 6.42
CA CYS A 11 -14.58 -1.47 5.57
C CYS A 11 -15.11 -1.90 4.21
N GLY A 12 -15.01 -3.17 3.87
CA GLY A 12 -15.51 -3.67 2.58
C GLY A 12 -14.62 -3.38 1.39
N GLN A 13 -13.51 -2.70 1.58
CA GLN A 13 -12.59 -2.42 0.49
C GLN A 13 -11.77 -3.65 0.15
N GLN A 14 -11.33 -3.71 -1.10
CA GLN A 14 -10.43 -4.77 -1.50
C GLN A 14 -9.04 -4.51 -0.98
N ILE A 15 -8.41 -5.55 -0.48
CA ILE A 15 -7.06 -5.48 0.06
C ILE A 15 -6.23 -6.58 -0.56
N ALA A 16 -4.92 -6.43 -0.48
CA ALA A 16 -3.98 -7.44 -0.90
C ALA A 16 -2.99 -7.68 0.22
N ILE A 17 -2.45 -8.88 0.28
CA ILE A 17 -1.43 -9.21 1.26
C ILE A 17 -0.15 -9.43 0.48
N ILE A 18 0.86 -8.64 0.81
CA ILE A 18 2.17 -8.76 0.20
C ILE A 18 3.07 -9.44 1.21
N THR A 19 3.67 -10.55 0.81
CA THR A 19 4.60 -11.26 1.67
C THR A 19 6.01 -11.18 1.12
N TRP A 20 6.98 -11.02 2.01
CA TRP A 20 8.37 -11.07 1.63
C TRP A 20 9.15 -11.72 2.76
N GLY A 21 10.17 -12.47 2.39
CA GLY A 21 10.88 -13.24 3.39
C GLY A 21 10.00 -14.34 3.95
N VAL A 22 10.34 -14.82 5.12
CA VAL A 22 9.65 -15.97 5.71
C VAL A 22 8.47 -15.55 6.60
N TYR A 23 8.62 -14.43 7.31
CA TYR A 23 7.63 -14.05 8.31
C TYR A 23 7.03 -12.68 8.10
N ARG A 24 7.35 -12.02 7.00
CA ARG A 24 6.94 -10.64 6.81
C ARG A 24 5.75 -10.54 5.90
N LYS A 25 4.74 -9.82 6.34
CA LYS A 25 3.53 -9.56 5.57
C LYS A 25 3.11 -8.13 5.73
N ALA A 26 2.48 -7.59 4.71
CA ALA A 26 1.86 -6.28 4.80
C ALA A 26 0.48 -6.37 4.17
N VAL A 27 -0.50 -5.81 4.86
CA VAL A 27 -1.85 -5.69 4.32
C VAL A 27 -1.95 -4.31 3.70
N VAL A 28 -2.22 -4.28 2.42
CA VAL A 28 -2.25 -3.05 1.64
C VAL A 28 -3.56 -2.98 0.86
N ASP A 29 -3.89 -1.78 0.37
CA ASP A 29 -5.01 -1.64 -0.53
C ASP A 29 -4.71 -2.41 -1.82
N ALA A 30 -5.74 -2.99 -2.42
CA ALA A 30 -5.54 -3.83 -3.61
C ALA A 30 -5.06 -3.03 -4.82
N GLU A 31 -5.37 -1.73 -4.86
CA GLU A 31 -4.94 -0.87 -5.95
C GLU A 31 -3.66 -0.15 -5.58
N TYR A 32 -2.73 -0.07 -6.52
CA TYR A 32 -1.52 0.69 -6.30
C TYR A 32 -1.72 2.15 -6.67
N VAL A 33 -0.82 2.98 -6.18
CA VAL A 33 -0.77 4.40 -6.52
C VAL A 33 0.64 4.73 -6.98
N GLU A 34 0.81 5.89 -7.57
CA GLU A 34 2.14 6.39 -7.95
C GLU A 34 2.67 7.25 -6.83
N VAL A 35 3.92 7.05 -6.47
CA VAL A 35 4.53 7.70 -5.32
C VAL A 35 5.88 8.28 -5.71
N VAL A 36 6.15 9.50 -5.26
CA VAL A 36 7.45 10.14 -5.40
C VAL A 36 8.15 10.05 -4.05
N PRO A 37 9.42 9.65 -4.00
CA PRO A 37 10.15 9.60 -2.73
C PRO A 37 10.18 10.97 -2.05
N ASP A 38 9.91 10.98 -0.75
CA ASP A 38 9.87 12.22 0.03
C ASP A 38 10.07 11.86 1.49
N GLU A 39 11.14 12.33 2.08
CA GLU A 39 11.45 11.98 3.47
C GLU A 39 10.43 12.51 4.48
N HIS A 40 9.60 13.45 4.07
CA HIS A 40 8.52 13.96 4.90
C HIS A 40 7.17 13.36 4.54
N GLY A 41 7.17 12.37 3.65
CA GLY A 41 5.94 11.75 3.21
C GLY A 41 5.46 10.64 4.12
N GLU A 42 4.57 9.83 3.59
CA GLU A 42 4.00 8.70 4.30
C GLU A 42 4.67 7.41 3.86
N ASP A 43 4.42 6.35 4.62
CA ASP A 43 4.95 5.04 4.29
C ASP A 43 4.06 4.34 3.27
N PHE A 44 4.69 3.78 2.26
CA PHE A 44 4.04 2.95 1.25
C PHE A 44 4.81 1.65 1.14
N ILE A 45 4.20 0.67 0.52
CA ILE A 45 4.83 -0.64 0.30
C ILE A 45 5.02 -0.83 -1.20
N ARG A 46 6.26 -1.04 -1.60
CA ARG A 46 6.55 -1.35 -3.00
C ARG A 46 6.06 -2.74 -3.36
N ILE A 47 6.00 -3.02 -4.64
CA ILE A 47 5.53 -4.32 -5.13
C ILE A 47 6.36 -5.47 -4.58
N ASP A 48 7.65 -5.24 -4.35
CA ASP A 48 8.53 -6.27 -3.80
C ASP A 48 8.45 -6.41 -2.28
N GLY A 49 7.60 -5.62 -1.63
CA GLY A 49 7.42 -5.69 -0.20
C GLY A 49 8.24 -4.70 0.60
N SER A 50 9.16 -3.99 -0.03
CA SER A 50 9.98 -3.02 0.70
C SER A 50 9.20 -1.74 0.97
N LYS A 51 9.58 -1.04 2.02
CA LYS A 51 8.95 0.24 2.35
C LYS A 51 9.58 1.38 1.58
N ILE A 52 8.77 2.35 1.25
CA ILE A 52 9.24 3.61 0.70
C ILE A 52 8.47 4.73 1.40
N LYS A 53 9.18 5.78 1.75
CA LYS A 53 8.56 6.97 2.30
C LYS A 53 8.41 7.98 1.17
N GLY A 54 7.20 8.45 0.94
CA GLY A 54 6.97 9.35 -0.18
C GLY A 54 5.60 9.95 -0.16
N ARG A 55 5.25 10.58 -1.28
CA ARG A 55 3.96 11.23 -1.49
C ARG A 55 3.25 10.60 -2.67
N GLU A 56 1.97 10.40 -2.51
CA GLU A 56 1.14 9.97 -3.62
C GLU A 56 1.00 11.11 -4.63
N VAL A 57 1.15 10.77 -5.91
CA VAL A 57 1.02 11.74 -7.00
C VAL A 57 0.15 11.13 -8.09
N GLU A 58 -0.19 11.93 -9.07
CA GLU A 58 -1.01 11.44 -10.16
C GLU A 58 -0.22 10.49 -11.05
N ILE A 59 -0.94 9.56 -11.65
CA ILE A 59 -0.36 8.64 -12.61
C ILE A 59 0.19 9.44 -13.79
N GLY A 60 1.41 9.11 -14.16
CA GLY A 60 2.10 9.83 -15.23
C GLY A 60 3.09 10.87 -14.75
N THR A 61 3.18 11.09 -13.43
CA THR A 61 4.13 12.02 -12.86
C THR A 61 5.55 11.47 -13.03
N GLU A 62 6.48 12.35 -13.42
CA GLU A 62 7.87 11.96 -13.57
C GLU A 62 8.47 11.54 -12.25
N ASN A 63 9.36 10.56 -12.30
CA ASN A 63 10.07 10.04 -11.14
C ASN A 63 9.17 9.35 -10.11
N ALA A 64 7.94 9.10 -10.48
CA ALA A 64 7.03 8.35 -9.61
C ALA A 64 7.21 6.86 -9.83
N GLU A 65 6.93 6.08 -8.81
CA GLU A 65 6.97 4.63 -8.91
C GLU A 65 5.72 4.05 -8.28
N PRO A 66 5.29 2.86 -8.72
CA PRO A 66 4.10 2.25 -8.15
C PRO A 66 4.37 1.72 -6.75
N ALA A 67 3.42 1.94 -5.88
CA ALA A 67 3.49 1.43 -4.52
C ALA A 67 2.07 1.29 -3.99
N TYR A 68 1.93 0.58 -2.88
CA TYR A 68 0.63 0.35 -2.29
C TYR A 68 0.50 1.12 -0.99
N ARG A 69 -0.69 1.63 -0.75
CA ARG A 69 -1.01 2.24 0.54
C ARG A 69 -1.16 1.15 1.57
N MET A 70 -0.65 1.41 2.76
CA MET A 70 -0.86 0.50 3.87
C MET A 70 -2.32 0.56 4.28
N HIS A 71 -2.99 -0.58 4.24
CA HIS A 71 -4.44 -0.61 4.47
C HIS A 71 -4.84 -0.08 5.84
N GLY A 72 -4.01 -0.28 6.85
CA GLY A 72 -4.32 0.22 8.17
C GLY A 72 -4.57 1.72 8.23
N LYS A 73 -4.00 2.46 7.27
CA LYS A 73 -4.19 3.91 7.22
C LYS A 73 -5.39 4.33 6.40
N THR A 74 -5.82 3.47 5.48
CA THR A 74 -6.92 3.80 4.57
C THR A 74 -8.20 3.07 4.90
N CYS A 75 -8.16 2.17 5.88
CA CYS A 75 -9.34 1.43 6.27
C CYS A 75 -10.41 2.38 6.78
N GLY A 76 -11.58 2.32 6.13
CA GLY A 76 -12.69 3.19 6.49
C GLY A 76 -13.44 2.75 7.72
N ARG A 77 -12.91 1.79 8.43
CA ARG A 77 -13.51 1.31 9.66
C ARG A 77 -13.68 2.46 10.65
N VAL A 78 -14.89 2.59 11.15
CA VAL A 78 -15.16 3.56 12.19
C VAL A 78 -14.69 2.99 13.50
N THR A 79 -13.82 3.71 14.15
CA THR A 79 -13.34 3.29 15.45
C THR A 79 -14.00 4.14 16.50
N PRO A 80 -14.75 3.55 17.39
CA PRO A 80 -15.39 4.33 18.45
C PRO A 80 -14.38 4.97 19.37
#